data_1f45d4503117817675492d1b3d88f1bb
#
_entry.id   1f45d4503117817675492d1b3d88f1bb
#
_cell.length_a   1.000
_cell.length_b   1.000
_cell.length_c   1.000
_cell.angle_alpha   90.00
_cell.angle_beta   90.00
_cell.angle_gamma   90.00
#
_symmetry.space_group_name_H-M   'P 1'
#
loop_
_entity.id
_entity.type
_entity.pdbx_description
1 polymer ?
#
loop_
_entity_poly.entity_id
_entity_poly.type
_entity_poly.pdbx_seq_one_letter_code
_entity_poly.pdbx_strand_id
1 'polypeptide(L)'
;MSLSNIKDKIRELTAYIRKMTKPHSIQMTISISFTILSICSMAFLGVTLYRQFSNRAEAMTIESTGQLLNQTAINLEDYLRNMRRISDTMYYSVIKNKDLASDTMDEEMNLLYEANKDNLISIACYTGEGQLVAAVPVANEKSQVNIVKQQWFTDAVGQMENLHFSTPHVQNLFDDPTYRYYWVVSLSRAVELTSNGTSTLGVLLVDMNYSSIEQILKKANVGNSSEYVYLIDGKGEIIYHPRQKLIYTDLYQENNIEAAGYEDGSTEEIFQGEKRLVTVKTVSYTGWKIVSVVPMSSFDMGMTGTKYFVIMLVTVSMLAVILLNQLVSASIAMPLKKLNNSVKEWETGNMNPSIYIGGSMEVEHLGCTLRSTVEQIRQLMQDIVVEQEEKRKSELDALQSQINP
;
A
#
# COMPACT_ATOMS: atom_id res chain seq x y z
N MET A 1 -28.55 -7.01 12.35
CA MET A 1 -29.34 -5.80 12.64
C MET A 1 -30.63 -5.90 11.85
N SER A 2 -31.82 -6.07 12.51
CA SER A 2 -33.06 -6.45 11.83
C SER A 2 -33.63 -5.27 11.04
N LEU A 3 -34.25 -5.56 9.91
CA LEU A 3 -34.95 -4.59 9.02
C LEU A 3 -35.99 -3.72 9.75
N SER A 4 -36.54 -4.19 10.88
CA SER A 4 -37.46 -3.44 11.74
C SER A 4 -36.77 -2.26 12.40
N ASN A 5 -35.56 -2.42 12.91
CA ASN A 5 -34.77 -1.37 13.58
C ASN A 5 -34.36 -0.22 12.62
N ILE A 6 -34.22 -0.52 11.34
CA ILE A 6 -33.92 0.49 10.29
C ILE A 6 -35.18 1.30 9.96
N LYS A 7 -36.35 0.64 9.88
CA LYS A 7 -37.64 1.31 9.65
C LYS A 7 -38.02 2.23 10.79
N ASP A 8 -37.80 1.85 12.03
CA ASP A 8 -38.10 2.68 13.22
C ASP A 8 -37.15 3.88 13.31
N LYS A 9 -35.85 3.72 13.03
CA LYS A 9 -34.92 4.86 12.91
C LYS A 9 -35.26 5.81 11.77
N ILE A 10 -35.71 5.29 10.63
CA ILE A 10 -36.16 6.14 9.52
C ILE A 10 -37.43 6.90 9.91
N ARG A 11 -38.34 6.27 10.65
CA ARG A 11 -39.57 6.92 11.15
C ARG A 11 -39.28 7.99 12.21
N GLU A 12 -38.36 7.76 13.11
CA GLU A 12 -37.89 8.78 14.06
C GLU A 12 -37.19 9.93 13.36
N LEU A 13 -36.33 9.63 12.39
CA LEU A 13 -35.66 10.66 11.58
C LEU A 13 -36.64 11.51 10.76
N THR A 14 -37.66 10.89 10.17
CA THR A 14 -38.72 11.61 9.44
C THR A 14 -39.61 12.42 10.37
N ALA A 15 -39.90 11.93 11.58
CA ALA A 15 -40.63 12.68 12.61
C ALA A 15 -39.80 13.86 13.15
N TYR A 16 -38.51 13.70 13.33
CA TYR A 16 -37.57 14.74 13.74
C TYR A 16 -37.43 15.82 12.66
N ILE A 17 -37.28 15.42 11.38
CA ILE A 17 -37.27 16.33 10.23
C ILE A 17 -38.59 17.10 10.12
N ARG A 18 -39.73 16.44 10.35
CA ARG A 18 -41.07 17.09 10.32
C ARG A 18 -41.28 18.06 11.49
N LYS A 19 -40.62 17.86 12.61
CA LYS A 19 -40.64 18.76 13.79
C LYS A 19 -39.71 19.99 13.58
N MET A 20 -38.68 19.86 12.77
CA MET A 20 -37.81 20.96 12.36
C MET A 20 -38.43 21.84 11.25
N THR A 21 -39.40 21.35 10.50
CA THR A 21 -40.12 22.11 9.47
C THR A 21 -41.24 22.93 10.09
N LYS A 22 -40.95 23.89 10.98
CA LYS A 22 -41.76 25.12 11.03
C LYS A 22 -41.74 25.75 9.63
N PRO A 23 -42.77 26.49 9.18
CA PRO A 23 -42.84 27.04 7.84
C PRO A 23 -41.61 27.92 7.56
N HIS A 24 -40.55 27.30 7.06
CA HIS A 24 -39.36 28.01 6.62
C HIS A 24 -39.59 28.55 5.21
N SER A 25 -38.97 29.67 4.90
CA SER A 25 -38.94 30.22 3.54
C SER A 25 -38.55 29.14 2.55
N ILE A 26 -39.24 29.08 1.38
CA ILE A 26 -38.92 28.19 0.27
C ILE A 26 -37.42 28.19 -0.04
N GLN A 27 -36.80 29.36 0.01
CA GLN A 27 -35.36 29.55 -0.14
C GLN A 27 -34.54 28.68 0.83
N MET A 28 -34.91 28.70 2.13
CA MET A 28 -34.19 27.96 3.16
C MET A 28 -34.38 26.45 3.00
N THR A 29 -35.55 26.00 2.62
CA THR A 29 -35.85 24.57 2.39
C THR A 29 -35.05 24.05 1.20
N ILE A 30 -35.03 24.75 0.07
CA ILE A 30 -34.26 24.37 -1.11
C ILE A 30 -32.77 24.35 -0.77
N SER A 31 -32.24 25.41 -0.15
CA SER A 31 -30.82 25.53 0.20
C SER A 31 -30.35 24.40 1.12
N ILE A 32 -31.11 24.10 2.17
CA ILE A 32 -30.77 23.05 3.15
C ILE A 32 -30.81 21.66 2.46
N SER A 33 -31.85 21.37 1.69
CA SER A 33 -32.00 20.08 1.03
C SER A 33 -30.87 19.78 0.06
N PHE A 34 -30.50 20.73 -0.80
CA PHE A 34 -29.39 20.59 -1.74
C PHE A 34 -28.04 20.53 -1.01
N THR A 35 -27.85 21.31 0.06
CA THR A 35 -26.62 21.27 0.85
C THR A 35 -26.42 19.91 1.52
N ILE A 36 -27.46 19.35 2.14
CA ILE A 36 -27.39 18.02 2.78
C ILE A 36 -27.10 16.94 1.72
N LEU A 37 -27.81 16.97 0.58
CA LEU A 37 -27.59 16.01 -0.49
C LEU A 37 -26.15 16.08 -1.02
N SER A 38 -25.63 17.28 -1.21
CA SER A 38 -24.26 17.51 -1.69
C SER A 38 -23.22 17.02 -0.68
N ILE A 39 -23.41 17.31 0.61
CA ILE A 39 -22.52 16.82 1.68
C ILE A 39 -22.49 15.29 1.72
N CYS A 40 -23.66 14.63 1.68
CA CYS A 40 -23.74 13.17 1.69
C CYS A 40 -23.07 12.56 0.46
N SER A 41 -23.30 13.14 -0.74
CA SER A 41 -22.67 12.68 -1.99
C SER A 41 -21.16 12.85 -1.96
N MET A 42 -20.64 14.00 -1.51
CA MET A 42 -19.21 14.26 -1.39
C MET A 42 -18.53 13.37 -0.35
N ALA A 43 -19.18 13.14 0.79
CA ALA A 43 -18.66 12.24 1.81
C ALA A 43 -18.58 10.79 1.28
N PHE A 44 -19.61 10.34 0.57
CA PHE A 44 -19.61 9.03 -0.07
C PHE A 44 -18.48 8.87 -1.10
N LEU A 45 -18.33 9.85 -1.99
CA LEU A 45 -17.24 9.87 -2.98
C LEU A 45 -15.86 9.88 -2.32
N GLY A 46 -15.66 10.73 -1.30
CA GLY A 46 -14.40 10.83 -0.58
C GLY A 46 -13.99 9.50 0.09
N VAL A 47 -14.94 8.84 0.76
CA VAL A 47 -14.69 7.53 1.38
C VAL A 47 -14.39 6.46 0.34
N THR A 48 -15.14 6.45 -0.77
CA THR A 48 -14.96 5.47 -1.85
C THR A 48 -13.60 5.64 -2.53
N LEU A 49 -13.23 6.87 -2.88
CA LEU A 49 -11.93 7.18 -3.47
C LEU A 49 -10.79 6.81 -2.52
N TYR A 50 -10.90 7.17 -1.24
CA TYR A 50 -9.87 6.83 -0.25
C TYR A 50 -9.67 5.31 -0.16
N ARG A 51 -10.74 4.52 -0.07
CA ARG A 51 -10.66 3.06 -0.05
C ARG A 51 -10.02 2.50 -1.31
N GLN A 52 -10.40 3.02 -2.48
CA GLN A 52 -9.85 2.57 -3.75
C GLN A 52 -8.35 2.88 -3.87
N PHE A 53 -7.91 4.07 -3.41
CA PHE A 53 -6.49 4.43 -3.38
C PHE A 53 -5.71 3.56 -2.40
N SER A 54 -6.25 3.30 -1.20
CA SER A 54 -5.61 2.45 -0.19
C SER A 54 -5.39 1.03 -0.72
N ASN A 55 -6.43 0.42 -1.27
CA ASN A 55 -6.34 -0.94 -1.83
C ASN A 55 -5.35 -1.02 -3.02
N ARG A 56 -5.32 0.02 -3.86
CA ARG A 56 -4.33 0.08 -4.96
C ARG A 56 -2.90 0.24 -4.46
N ALA A 57 -2.67 1.08 -3.46
CA ALA A 57 -1.35 1.27 -2.88
C ALA A 57 -0.82 -0.04 -2.29
N GLU A 58 -1.65 -0.77 -1.55
CA GLU A 58 -1.31 -2.09 -1.02
C GLU A 58 -0.98 -3.08 -2.14
N ALA A 59 -1.83 -3.21 -3.15
CA ALA A 59 -1.60 -4.10 -4.29
C ALA A 59 -0.30 -3.77 -5.04
N MET A 60 -0.02 -2.48 -5.26
CA MET A 60 1.22 -2.03 -5.90
C MET A 60 2.46 -2.34 -5.05
N THR A 61 2.36 -2.22 -3.73
CA THR A 61 3.46 -2.58 -2.83
C THR A 61 3.72 -4.08 -2.85
N ILE A 62 2.68 -4.91 -2.79
CA ILE A 62 2.81 -6.38 -2.92
C ILE A 62 3.52 -6.74 -4.23
N GLU A 63 3.07 -6.15 -5.33
CA GLU A 63 3.64 -6.41 -6.67
C GLU A 63 5.11 -5.95 -6.75
N SER A 64 5.41 -4.72 -6.32
CA SER A 64 6.77 -4.18 -6.39
C SER A 64 7.73 -4.92 -5.46
N THR A 65 7.28 -5.29 -4.25
CA THR A 65 8.05 -6.11 -3.32
C THR A 65 8.29 -7.51 -3.90
N GLY A 66 7.28 -8.13 -4.49
CA GLY A 66 7.42 -9.42 -5.17
C GLY A 66 8.44 -9.38 -6.31
N GLN A 67 8.44 -8.33 -7.14
CA GLN A 67 9.45 -8.12 -8.18
C GLN A 67 10.85 -7.92 -7.61
N LEU A 68 10.99 -7.12 -6.55
CA LEU A 68 12.26 -6.90 -5.86
C LEU A 68 12.83 -8.21 -5.29
N LEU A 69 11.99 -9.00 -4.61
CA LEU A 69 12.42 -10.28 -4.04
C LEU A 69 12.79 -11.29 -5.14
N ASN A 70 12.04 -11.33 -6.23
CA ASN A 70 12.36 -12.20 -7.36
C ASN A 70 13.71 -11.82 -8.00
N GLN A 71 13.96 -10.53 -8.21
CA GLN A 71 15.26 -10.07 -8.72
C GLN A 71 16.40 -10.38 -7.74
N THR A 72 16.16 -10.20 -6.44
CA THR A 72 17.13 -10.51 -5.39
C THR A 72 17.41 -12.03 -5.34
N ALA A 73 16.38 -12.86 -5.48
CA ALA A 73 16.54 -14.31 -5.57
C ALA A 73 17.37 -14.73 -6.78
N ILE A 74 17.11 -14.18 -7.97
CA ILE A 74 17.90 -14.43 -9.17
C ILE A 74 19.37 -14.07 -8.95
N ASN A 75 19.65 -12.89 -8.41
CA ASN A 75 21.02 -12.45 -8.14
C ASN A 75 21.74 -13.38 -7.14
N LEU A 76 21.02 -13.83 -6.11
CA LEU A 76 21.56 -14.77 -5.12
C LEU A 76 21.75 -16.17 -5.71
N GLU A 77 20.81 -16.65 -6.52
CA GLU A 77 20.95 -17.93 -7.24
C GLU A 77 22.13 -17.92 -8.20
N ASP A 78 22.34 -16.82 -8.93
CA ASP A 78 23.49 -16.68 -9.83
C ASP A 78 24.81 -16.71 -9.08
N TYR A 79 24.86 -16.07 -7.90
CA TYR A 79 26.03 -16.13 -7.02
C TYR A 79 26.28 -17.58 -6.54
N LEU A 80 25.27 -18.27 -6.04
CA LEU A 80 25.37 -19.65 -5.57
C LEU A 80 25.70 -20.62 -6.72
N ARG A 81 25.15 -20.39 -7.90
CA ARG A 81 25.47 -21.15 -9.11
C ARG A 81 26.94 -20.96 -9.52
N ASN A 82 27.48 -19.76 -9.36
CA ASN A 82 28.89 -19.51 -9.60
C ASN A 82 29.78 -20.30 -8.63
N MET A 83 29.43 -20.35 -7.32
CA MET A 83 30.10 -21.21 -6.32
C MET A 83 30.12 -22.66 -6.76
N ARG A 84 28.96 -23.19 -7.15
CA ARG A 84 28.86 -24.56 -7.66
C ARG A 84 29.79 -24.78 -8.85
N ARG A 85 29.79 -23.86 -9.82
CA ARG A 85 30.63 -23.96 -11.02
C ARG A 85 32.12 -24.02 -10.64
N ILE A 86 32.57 -23.24 -9.65
CA ILE A 86 33.93 -23.30 -9.12
C ILE A 86 34.23 -24.69 -8.54
N SER A 87 33.32 -25.18 -7.69
CA SER A 87 33.41 -26.51 -7.07
C SER A 87 33.41 -27.63 -8.12
N ASP A 88 32.54 -27.55 -9.14
CA ASP A 88 32.45 -28.52 -10.23
C ASP A 88 33.74 -28.51 -11.09
N THR A 89 34.25 -27.32 -11.42
CA THR A 89 35.51 -27.18 -12.16
C THR A 89 36.67 -27.78 -11.39
N MET A 90 36.75 -27.47 -10.08
CA MET A 90 37.78 -28.02 -9.20
C MET A 90 37.71 -29.55 -9.16
N TYR A 91 36.54 -30.13 -8.99
CA TYR A 91 36.36 -31.58 -8.89
C TYR A 91 36.62 -32.27 -10.24
N TYR A 92 35.88 -31.88 -11.29
CA TYR A 92 35.91 -32.64 -12.57
C TYR A 92 37.15 -32.35 -13.43
N SER A 93 37.69 -31.14 -13.37
CA SER A 93 38.82 -30.75 -14.22
C SER A 93 40.19 -30.92 -13.54
N VAL A 94 40.21 -30.81 -12.19
CA VAL A 94 41.47 -30.89 -11.46
C VAL A 94 41.54 -32.19 -10.68
N ILE A 95 40.73 -32.39 -9.62
CA ILE A 95 40.86 -33.47 -8.66
C ILE A 95 40.76 -34.84 -9.35
N LYS A 96 39.71 -35.07 -10.14
CA LYS A 96 39.41 -36.37 -10.76
C LYS A 96 40.47 -36.84 -11.76
N ASN A 97 41.26 -35.94 -12.31
CA ASN A 97 42.26 -36.23 -13.35
C ASN A 97 43.69 -36.35 -12.77
N LYS A 98 43.87 -36.27 -11.46
CA LYS A 98 45.17 -36.27 -10.79
C LYS A 98 45.35 -37.52 -9.92
N ASP A 99 46.53 -38.08 -9.93
CA ASP A 99 46.97 -39.08 -8.93
C ASP A 99 47.87 -38.38 -7.92
N LEU A 100 47.40 -38.30 -6.65
CA LEU A 100 48.07 -37.61 -5.57
C LEU A 100 49.44 -38.14 -5.22
N ALA A 101 49.77 -39.34 -5.70
CA ALA A 101 51.11 -39.91 -5.51
C ALA A 101 52.15 -39.35 -6.48
N SER A 102 51.73 -38.82 -7.63
CA SER A 102 52.62 -38.27 -8.66
C SER A 102 52.38 -36.81 -9.01
N ASP A 103 51.18 -36.31 -8.77
CA ASP A 103 50.75 -35.00 -9.19
C ASP A 103 50.38 -34.09 -8.01
N THR A 104 50.57 -32.80 -8.19
CA THR A 104 50.05 -31.76 -7.28
C THR A 104 48.86 -31.03 -7.87
N MET A 105 48.02 -30.45 -7.06
CA MET A 105 46.84 -29.67 -7.49
C MET A 105 47.04 -28.15 -7.34
N ASP A 106 48.17 -27.74 -6.79
CA ASP A 106 48.41 -26.37 -6.29
C ASP A 106 48.34 -25.33 -7.41
N GLU A 107 48.90 -25.66 -8.60
CA GLU A 107 48.94 -24.70 -9.74
C GLU A 107 47.56 -24.43 -10.30
N GLU A 108 46.76 -25.45 -10.55
CA GLU A 108 45.40 -25.32 -11.13
C GLU A 108 44.43 -24.74 -10.08
N MET A 109 44.55 -25.13 -8.79
CA MET A 109 43.80 -24.54 -7.70
C MET A 109 44.08 -23.03 -7.60
N ASN A 110 45.36 -22.65 -7.62
CA ASN A 110 45.76 -21.24 -7.56
C ASN A 110 45.26 -20.45 -8.76
N LEU A 111 45.31 -21.01 -9.96
CA LEU A 111 44.77 -20.36 -11.16
C LEU A 111 43.24 -20.14 -11.01
N LEU A 112 42.51 -21.14 -10.53
CA LEU A 112 41.06 -21.05 -10.31
C LEU A 112 40.74 -20.04 -9.21
N TYR A 113 41.55 -19.99 -8.15
CA TYR A 113 41.41 -19.00 -7.09
C TYR A 113 41.66 -17.58 -7.61
N GLU A 114 42.75 -17.33 -8.30
CA GLU A 114 43.09 -16.00 -8.82
C GLU A 114 42.05 -15.48 -9.80
N ALA A 115 41.46 -16.38 -10.61
CA ALA A 115 40.37 -16.01 -11.53
C ALA A 115 39.06 -15.62 -10.81
N ASN A 116 38.88 -15.98 -9.55
CA ASN A 116 37.64 -15.77 -8.78
C ASN A 116 37.87 -15.05 -7.44
N LYS A 117 39.05 -14.51 -7.16
CA LYS A 117 39.48 -13.96 -5.86
C LYS A 117 38.59 -12.84 -5.30
N ASP A 118 37.80 -12.16 -6.14
CA ASP A 118 36.88 -11.12 -5.69
C ASP A 118 35.72 -11.71 -4.84
N ASN A 119 35.34 -12.97 -5.15
CA ASN A 119 34.25 -13.66 -4.49
C ASN A 119 34.71 -14.82 -3.61
N LEU A 120 35.92 -15.29 -3.78
CA LEU A 120 36.48 -16.50 -3.17
C LEU A 120 37.46 -16.13 -2.06
N ILE A 121 37.33 -16.78 -0.90
CA ILE A 121 38.27 -16.63 0.23
C ILE A 121 39.28 -17.77 0.23
N SER A 122 38.81 -19.01 0.08
CA SER A 122 39.69 -20.17 0.01
C SER A 122 39.06 -21.34 -0.75
N ILE A 123 39.90 -22.21 -1.28
CA ILE A 123 39.55 -23.57 -1.70
C ILE A 123 40.45 -24.53 -0.95
N ALA A 124 39.90 -25.58 -0.36
CA ALA A 124 40.65 -26.59 0.31
C ALA A 124 40.13 -28.00 -0.01
N CYS A 125 41.04 -28.94 -0.11
CA CYS A 125 40.74 -30.34 -0.31
C CYS A 125 41.31 -31.16 0.84
N TYR A 126 40.48 -32.00 1.43
CA TYR A 126 40.81 -32.83 2.56
C TYR A 126 40.63 -34.31 2.23
N THR A 127 41.38 -35.18 2.85
CA THR A 127 41.09 -36.63 2.84
C THR A 127 39.87 -36.96 3.69
N GLY A 128 39.30 -38.16 3.56
CA GLY A 128 38.20 -38.62 4.42
C GLY A 128 38.55 -38.71 5.91
N GLU A 129 39.84 -38.67 6.25
CA GLU A 129 40.35 -38.63 7.61
C GLU A 129 40.57 -37.19 8.13
N GLY A 130 40.30 -36.18 7.30
CA GLY A 130 40.45 -34.77 7.63
C GLY A 130 41.87 -34.22 7.49
N GLN A 131 42.75 -34.90 6.74
CA GLN A 131 44.09 -34.39 6.46
C GLN A 131 44.04 -33.46 5.28
N LEU A 132 44.71 -32.32 5.36
CA LEU A 132 44.79 -31.34 4.26
C LEU A 132 45.61 -31.91 3.10
N VAL A 133 45.02 -31.96 1.91
CA VAL A 133 45.68 -32.37 0.65
C VAL A 133 46.26 -31.15 -0.04
N ALA A 134 45.46 -30.12 -0.27
CA ALA A 134 45.86 -28.88 -0.87
C ALA A 134 44.93 -27.74 -0.43
N ALA A 135 45.44 -26.50 -0.40
CA ALA A 135 44.65 -25.31 -0.10
C ALA A 135 45.20 -24.09 -0.81
N VAL A 136 44.32 -23.21 -1.24
CA VAL A 136 44.64 -21.88 -1.80
C VAL A 136 43.73 -20.80 -1.21
N PRO A 137 44.24 -19.61 -0.93
CA PRO A 137 45.67 -19.25 -0.97
C PRO A 137 46.46 -20.10 -0.01
N VAL A 138 47.73 -20.33 -0.29
CA VAL A 138 48.61 -21.11 0.58
C VAL A 138 48.64 -20.52 1.99
N ALA A 139 48.11 -21.23 2.94
CA ALA A 139 47.99 -20.80 4.34
C ALA A 139 48.34 -21.97 5.28
N ASN A 140 48.86 -21.66 6.45
CA ASN A 140 49.12 -22.66 7.47
C ASN A 140 47.80 -23.06 8.14
N GLU A 141 47.52 -24.37 8.15
CA GLU A 141 46.36 -24.89 8.87
C GLU A 141 46.54 -24.70 10.38
N LYS A 142 45.50 -24.27 11.08
CA LYS A 142 45.49 -24.13 12.53
C LYS A 142 45.52 -25.51 13.18
N SER A 143 46.55 -25.81 13.91
CA SER A 143 46.75 -27.09 14.58
C SER A 143 45.70 -27.47 15.63
N GLN A 144 44.88 -26.52 16.06
CA GLN A 144 43.84 -26.72 17.09
C GLN A 144 42.47 -27.08 16.51
N VAL A 145 42.25 -27.02 15.18
CA VAL A 145 40.97 -27.28 14.56
C VAL A 145 40.79 -28.74 14.22
N ASN A 146 39.75 -29.36 14.75
CA ASN A 146 39.38 -30.72 14.38
C ASN A 146 38.46 -30.69 13.14
N ILE A 147 39.03 -30.97 11.96
CA ILE A 147 38.36 -30.93 10.67
C ILE A 147 37.18 -31.88 10.59
N VAL A 148 37.35 -33.12 11.07
CA VAL A 148 36.32 -34.18 10.99
C VAL A 148 35.08 -33.87 11.84
N LYS A 149 35.20 -32.97 12.83
CA LYS A 149 34.06 -32.50 13.64
C LYS A 149 33.37 -31.24 13.08
N GLN A 150 33.89 -30.66 12.02
CA GLN A 150 33.24 -29.51 11.41
C GLN A 150 31.92 -29.91 10.70
N GLN A 151 30.90 -29.12 10.87
CA GLN A 151 29.57 -29.40 10.30
C GLN A 151 29.63 -29.61 8.79
N TRP A 152 30.32 -28.74 8.06
CA TRP A 152 30.49 -28.85 6.61
C TRP A 152 31.17 -30.15 6.18
N PHE A 153 32.10 -30.70 6.99
CA PHE A 153 32.77 -31.95 6.72
C PHE A 153 31.83 -33.13 6.97
N THR A 154 31.14 -33.14 8.12
CA THR A 154 30.20 -34.22 8.46
C THR A 154 29.02 -34.28 7.47
N ASP A 155 28.54 -33.14 7.02
CA ASP A 155 27.45 -33.06 6.01
C ASP A 155 27.92 -33.63 4.67
N ALA A 156 29.10 -33.24 4.20
CA ALA A 156 29.65 -33.73 2.94
C ALA A 156 29.90 -35.27 2.95
N VAL A 157 30.39 -35.80 4.06
CA VAL A 157 30.63 -37.26 4.19
C VAL A 157 29.31 -38.03 4.40
N GLY A 158 28.35 -37.43 5.15
CA GLY A 158 27.08 -38.07 5.46
C GLY A 158 26.10 -38.13 4.28
N GLN A 159 26.16 -37.18 3.38
CA GLN A 159 25.28 -37.08 2.18
C GLN A 159 26.10 -36.81 0.92
N MET A 160 26.91 -37.81 0.52
CA MET A 160 27.94 -37.68 -0.51
C MET A 160 27.46 -37.18 -1.87
N GLU A 161 26.19 -37.39 -2.21
CA GLU A 161 25.62 -36.98 -3.51
C GLU A 161 25.22 -35.49 -3.55
N ASN A 162 25.19 -34.82 -2.41
CA ASN A 162 24.68 -33.46 -2.30
C ASN A 162 25.80 -32.42 -2.18
N LEU A 163 25.46 -31.20 -2.56
CA LEU A 163 26.23 -30.00 -2.25
C LEU A 163 25.66 -29.37 -0.97
N HIS A 164 26.52 -29.06 -0.04
CA HIS A 164 26.12 -28.51 1.27
C HIS A 164 26.59 -27.07 1.39
N PHE A 165 25.62 -26.15 1.56
CA PHE A 165 25.89 -24.75 1.83
C PHE A 165 25.74 -24.47 3.32
N SER A 166 26.78 -23.91 3.93
CA SER A 166 26.73 -23.52 5.33
C SER A 166 26.02 -22.18 5.53
N THR A 167 25.55 -21.91 6.75
CA THR A 167 25.25 -20.55 7.19
C THR A 167 26.54 -19.72 7.32
N PRO A 168 26.47 -18.37 7.29
CA PRO A 168 27.63 -17.52 7.44
C PRO A 168 28.38 -17.77 8.74
N HIS A 169 29.68 -17.96 8.65
CA HIS A 169 30.55 -18.18 9.80
C HIS A 169 31.93 -17.54 9.56
N VAL A 170 32.71 -17.44 10.63
CA VAL A 170 34.09 -16.97 10.52
C VAL A 170 34.97 -18.11 10.06
N GLN A 171 35.71 -17.90 8.98
CA GLN A 171 36.71 -18.85 8.53
C GLN A 171 37.80 -19.01 9.62
N ASN A 172 37.93 -20.21 10.17
CA ASN A 172 38.80 -20.52 11.30
C ASN A 172 39.82 -21.63 11.00
N LEU A 173 39.91 -22.09 9.75
CA LEU A 173 40.73 -23.23 9.36
C LEU A 173 42.20 -22.86 9.17
N PHE A 174 42.45 -21.64 8.66
CA PHE A 174 43.79 -21.18 8.29
C PHE A 174 44.22 -19.97 9.11
N ASP A 175 45.54 -19.86 9.33
CA ASP A 175 46.15 -18.67 9.92
C ASP A 175 46.30 -17.58 8.85
N ASP A 176 45.73 -16.43 9.09
CA ASP A 176 45.97 -15.21 8.29
C ASP A 176 47.08 -14.38 8.95
N PRO A 177 48.23 -14.15 8.25
CA PRO A 177 49.30 -13.31 8.75
C PRO A 177 48.89 -11.87 9.09
N THR A 178 47.73 -11.41 8.53
CA THR A 178 47.16 -10.07 8.77
C THR A 178 46.15 -10.05 9.91
N TYR A 179 45.89 -11.17 10.57
CA TYR A 179 44.91 -11.34 11.66
C TYR A 179 43.48 -10.88 11.27
N ARG A 180 43.10 -11.03 9.98
CA ARG A 180 41.77 -10.67 9.51
C ARG A 180 40.82 -11.82 9.75
N TYR A 181 39.61 -11.48 10.15
CA TYR A 181 38.51 -12.42 10.23
C TYR A 181 37.67 -12.29 8.95
N TYR A 182 37.61 -13.38 8.21
CA TYR A 182 36.79 -13.46 7.01
C TYR A 182 35.48 -14.14 7.35
N TRP A 183 34.37 -13.45 7.07
CA TRP A 183 33.07 -14.08 7.07
C TRP A 183 32.84 -14.79 5.75
N VAL A 184 32.52 -16.08 5.81
CA VAL A 184 32.36 -16.96 4.67
C VAL A 184 31.04 -17.69 4.71
N VAL A 185 30.57 -18.06 3.51
CA VAL A 185 29.61 -19.15 3.30
C VAL A 185 30.38 -20.25 2.61
N SER A 186 30.37 -21.43 3.15
CA SER A 186 31.12 -22.56 2.64
C SER A 186 30.24 -23.48 1.81
N LEU A 187 30.75 -23.91 0.68
CA LEU A 187 30.20 -25.00 -0.12
C LEU A 187 31.10 -26.21 0.10
N SER A 188 30.57 -27.28 0.65
CA SER A 188 31.29 -28.55 0.82
C SER A 188 30.63 -29.66 -0.01
N ARG A 189 31.49 -30.59 -0.46
CA ARG A 189 31.06 -31.81 -1.17
C ARG A 189 32.05 -32.93 -1.00
N ALA A 190 31.55 -34.15 -1.05
CA ALA A 190 32.39 -35.34 -1.19
C ALA A 190 33.03 -35.38 -2.59
N VAL A 191 34.29 -35.76 -2.62
CA VAL A 191 35.09 -35.96 -3.85
C VAL A 191 35.83 -37.28 -3.79
N GLU A 192 36.11 -37.82 -4.94
CA GLU A 192 36.95 -39.02 -5.08
C GLU A 192 38.40 -38.60 -5.31
N LEU A 193 39.31 -39.03 -4.43
CA LEU A 193 40.73 -38.77 -4.50
C LEU A 193 41.43 -40.05 -4.94
N THR A 194 42.30 -39.96 -5.93
CA THR A 194 43.10 -41.11 -6.45
C THR A 194 44.53 -40.99 -5.94
N SER A 195 45.06 -42.06 -5.37
CA SER A 195 46.50 -42.17 -4.99
C SER A 195 46.98 -43.55 -5.30
N ASN A 196 48.07 -43.69 -6.10
CA ASN A 196 48.60 -44.95 -6.59
C ASN A 196 47.51 -45.83 -7.23
N GLY A 197 46.59 -45.25 -7.98
CA GLY A 197 45.48 -45.94 -8.64
C GLY A 197 44.38 -46.44 -7.70
N THR A 198 44.42 -46.08 -6.40
CA THR A 198 43.38 -46.41 -5.43
C THR A 198 42.53 -45.16 -5.13
N SER A 199 41.23 -45.31 -5.28
CA SER A 199 40.29 -44.22 -4.98
C SER A 199 39.90 -44.20 -3.50
N THR A 200 39.97 -43.06 -2.86
CA THR A 200 39.57 -42.80 -1.47
C THR A 200 38.61 -41.61 -1.42
N LEU A 201 37.81 -41.57 -0.37
CA LEU A 201 36.91 -40.44 -0.12
C LEU A 201 37.70 -39.19 0.34
N GLY A 202 37.38 -38.05 -0.23
CA GLY A 202 37.82 -36.74 0.22
C GLY A 202 36.69 -35.76 0.33
N VAL A 203 36.96 -34.56 0.84
CA VAL A 203 36.02 -33.46 0.92
C VAL A 203 36.64 -32.22 0.30
N LEU A 204 35.94 -31.64 -0.66
CA LEU A 204 36.27 -30.35 -1.24
C LEU A 204 35.46 -29.27 -0.51
N LEU A 205 36.16 -28.25 -0.04
CA LEU A 205 35.59 -27.06 0.61
C LEU A 205 35.88 -25.82 -0.25
N VAL A 206 34.87 -25.01 -0.51
CA VAL A 206 34.97 -23.73 -1.23
C VAL A 206 34.38 -22.65 -0.34
N ASP A 207 35.22 -21.79 0.20
CA ASP A 207 34.80 -20.66 1.06
C ASP A 207 34.61 -19.40 0.24
N MET A 208 33.38 -18.93 0.20
CA MET A 208 33.04 -17.70 -0.51
C MET A 208 32.88 -16.53 0.42
N ASN A 209 33.23 -15.35 -0.09
CA ASN A 209 33.13 -14.13 0.66
C ASN A 209 31.66 -13.77 0.93
N TYR A 210 31.27 -13.79 2.21
CA TYR A 210 29.92 -13.40 2.65
C TYR A 210 29.55 -11.96 2.24
N SER A 211 30.55 -11.06 2.08
CA SER A 211 30.30 -9.67 1.70
C SER A 211 29.55 -9.54 0.37
N SER A 212 29.67 -10.50 -0.54
CA SER A 212 28.94 -10.52 -1.80
C SER A 212 27.45 -10.75 -1.60
N ILE A 213 27.06 -11.68 -0.72
CA ILE A 213 25.67 -11.90 -0.30
C ILE A 213 25.13 -10.64 0.40
N GLU A 214 25.94 -10.08 1.31
CA GLU A 214 25.59 -8.87 2.04
C GLU A 214 25.32 -7.69 1.07
N GLN A 215 26.14 -7.53 0.03
CA GLN A 215 25.93 -6.47 -0.97
C GLN A 215 24.65 -6.66 -1.79
N ILE A 216 24.32 -7.91 -2.17
CA ILE A 216 23.07 -8.22 -2.88
C ILE A 216 21.88 -7.78 -2.03
N LEU A 217 21.87 -8.16 -0.75
CA LEU A 217 20.77 -7.85 0.16
C LEU A 217 20.75 -6.39 0.61
N LYS A 218 21.90 -5.74 0.75
CA LYS A 218 21.98 -4.29 0.97
C LYS A 218 21.35 -3.50 -0.17
N LYS A 219 21.51 -3.92 -1.43
CA LYS A 219 20.86 -3.28 -2.58
C LYS A 219 19.34 -3.42 -2.52
N ALA A 220 18.82 -4.53 -2.01
CA ALA A 220 17.39 -4.72 -1.79
C ALA A 220 16.84 -3.84 -0.64
N ASN A 221 17.71 -3.38 0.26
CA ASN A 221 17.35 -2.51 1.39
C ASN A 221 17.62 -1.02 1.14
N VAL A 222 17.85 -0.62 -0.13
CA VAL A 222 18.02 0.80 -0.49
C VAL A 222 16.66 1.46 -0.58
N GLY A 223 16.33 2.35 0.36
CA GLY A 223 15.08 3.11 0.34
C GLY A 223 14.57 3.48 1.73
N ASN A 224 13.40 3.04 2.07
CA ASN A 224 12.69 3.43 3.28
C ASN A 224 13.21 2.67 4.50
N SER A 225 13.52 3.38 5.58
CA SER A 225 14.08 2.78 6.81
C SER A 225 13.11 1.86 7.58
N SER A 226 11.82 1.93 7.26
CA SER A 226 10.77 1.13 7.90
C SER A 226 10.53 -0.21 7.19
N GLU A 227 10.82 -0.29 5.89
CA GLU A 227 10.73 -1.52 5.10
C GLU A 227 12.13 -2.17 5.03
N TYR A 228 12.19 -3.48 5.16
CA TYR A 228 13.47 -4.17 5.10
C TYR A 228 13.33 -5.60 4.57
N VAL A 229 14.46 -6.08 4.03
CA VAL A 229 14.60 -7.43 3.49
C VAL A 229 15.69 -8.14 4.27
N TYR A 230 15.42 -9.38 4.69
CA TYR A 230 16.38 -10.24 5.34
C TYR A 230 16.40 -11.64 4.72
N LEU A 231 17.40 -12.45 5.05
CA LEU A 231 17.61 -13.78 4.51
C LEU A 231 17.73 -14.76 5.67
N ILE A 232 17.02 -15.88 5.57
CA ILE A 232 17.05 -16.98 6.53
C ILE A 232 17.29 -18.31 5.81
N ASP A 233 17.76 -19.29 6.54
CA ASP A 233 17.81 -20.66 6.08
C ASP A 233 16.44 -21.38 6.24
N GLY A 234 16.38 -22.65 5.83
CA GLY A 234 15.14 -23.44 5.94
C GLY A 234 14.69 -23.74 7.38
N LYS A 235 15.56 -23.51 8.39
CA LYS A 235 15.26 -23.67 9.81
C LYS A 235 14.92 -22.34 10.50
N GLY A 236 15.04 -21.23 9.79
CA GLY A 236 14.82 -19.89 10.30
C GLY A 236 16.09 -19.26 10.91
N GLU A 237 17.28 -19.84 10.72
CA GLU A 237 18.51 -19.15 11.12
C GLU A 237 18.77 -17.95 10.22
N ILE A 238 19.11 -16.81 10.84
CA ILE A 238 19.32 -15.55 10.12
C ILE A 238 20.69 -15.58 9.43
N ILE A 239 20.66 -15.61 8.10
CA ILE A 239 21.84 -15.48 7.25
C ILE A 239 22.25 -14.03 7.09
N TYR A 240 21.28 -13.15 6.85
CA TYR A 240 21.48 -11.70 6.75
C TYR A 240 20.29 -10.96 7.33
N HIS A 241 20.57 -9.93 8.10
CA HIS A 241 19.53 -8.98 8.54
C HIS A 241 20.14 -7.56 8.61
N PRO A 242 19.44 -6.51 8.14
CA PRO A 242 19.98 -5.14 8.19
C PRO A 242 20.22 -4.64 9.61
N ARG A 243 19.54 -5.23 10.61
CA ARG A 243 19.70 -4.94 12.04
C ARG A 243 20.38 -6.08 12.80
N GLN A 244 21.23 -6.86 12.14
CA GLN A 244 21.84 -8.07 12.70
C GLN A 244 22.58 -7.84 14.01
N LYS A 245 23.27 -6.67 14.14
CA LYS A 245 23.95 -6.31 15.39
C LYS A 245 23.00 -6.16 16.58
N LEU A 246 21.79 -5.63 16.34
CA LEU A 246 20.77 -5.49 17.39
C LEU A 246 20.17 -6.84 17.78
N ILE A 247 20.05 -7.77 16.83
CA ILE A 247 19.56 -9.12 17.10
C ILE A 247 20.57 -9.88 17.95
N TYR A 248 21.86 -9.81 17.64
CA TYR A 248 22.91 -10.46 18.43
C TYR A 248 23.04 -9.92 19.86
N THR A 249 22.56 -8.71 20.12
CA THR A 249 22.56 -8.09 21.46
C THR A 249 21.22 -8.19 22.16
N ASP A 250 20.28 -8.99 21.66
CA ASP A 250 18.89 -9.13 22.14
C ASP A 250 18.10 -7.80 22.24
N LEU A 251 18.58 -6.76 21.57
CA LEU A 251 17.88 -5.46 21.50
C LEU A 251 16.78 -5.40 20.43
N TYR A 252 16.76 -6.37 19.53
CA TYR A 252 15.76 -6.50 18.48
C TYR A 252 15.45 -7.98 18.25
N GLN A 253 14.18 -8.31 18.15
CA GLN A 253 13.71 -9.66 17.83
C GLN A 253 13.02 -9.65 16.47
N GLU A 254 13.12 -10.78 15.76
CA GLU A 254 12.49 -10.98 14.48
C GLU A 254 11.70 -12.29 14.45
N ASN A 255 10.65 -12.36 13.63
CA ASN A 255 9.82 -13.55 13.49
C ASN A 255 10.39 -14.56 12.46
N ASN A 256 11.69 -14.78 12.52
CA ASN A 256 12.45 -15.58 11.55
C ASN A 256 12.04 -17.06 11.53
N ILE A 257 11.69 -17.62 12.69
CA ILE A 257 11.33 -19.04 12.80
C ILE A 257 9.97 -19.32 12.16
N GLU A 258 8.96 -18.48 12.42
CA GLU A 258 7.66 -18.63 11.75
C GLU A 258 7.75 -18.33 10.27
N ALA A 259 8.54 -17.30 9.89
CA ALA A 259 8.77 -16.94 8.50
C ALA A 259 9.40 -18.08 7.68
N ALA A 260 10.20 -18.95 8.30
CA ALA A 260 10.72 -20.14 7.66
C ALA A 260 9.62 -21.14 7.27
N GLY A 261 8.48 -21.14 7.96
CA GLY A 261 7.31 -21.96 7.64
C GLY A 261 6.39 -21.38 6.56
N TYR A 262 6.55 -20.12 6.17
CA TYR A 262 5.67 -19.48 5.16
C TYR A 262 5.99 -19.98 3.75
N GLU A 263 4.94 -20.15 2.95
CA GLU A 263 5.08 -20.41 1.51
C GLU A 263 5.45 -19.12 0.74
N ASP A 264 5.90 -19.26 -0.50
CA ASP A 264 6.17 -18.12 -1.38
C ASP A 264 4.90 -17.30 -1.59
N GLY A 265 4.99 -16.01 -1.35
CA GLY A 265 3.87 -15.07 -1.45
C GLY A 265 3.84 -14.05 -0.32
N SER A 266 2.73 -13.32 -0.21
CA SER A 266 2.55 -12.26 0.79
C SER A 266 1.49 -12.67 1.81
N THR A 267 1.80 -12.48 3.09
CA THR A 267 0.93 -12.80 4.23
C THR A 267 0.93 -11.63 5.22
N GLU A 268 -0.21 -11.34 5.79
CA GLU A 268 -0.30 -10.41 6.92
C GLU A 268 0.03 -11.15 8.23
N GLU A 269 0.89 -10.57 9.04
CA GLU A 269 1.15 -11.05 10.39
C GLU A 269 1.06 -9.94 11.43
N ILE A 270 0.89 -10.34 12.69
CA ILE A 270 0.98 -9.43 13.83
C ILE A 270 2.16 -9.88 14.67
N PHE A 271 3.20 -9.08 14.74
CA PHE A 271 4.38 -9.36 15.54
C PHE A 271 4.64 -8.20 16.50
N GLN A 272 4.81 -8.50 17.77
CA GLN A 272 5.00 -7.53 18.87
C GLN A 272 3.92 -6.41 18.90
N GLY A 273 2.68 -6.74 18.48
CA GLY A 273 1.56 -5.79 18.44
C GLY A 273 1.54 -4.89 17.19
N GLU A 274 2.51 -5.01 16.31
CA GLU A 274 2.53 -4.32 15.02
C GLU A 274 2.01 -5.23 13.91
N LYS A 275 1.03 -4.72 13.14
CA LYS A 275 0.52 -5.38 11.93
C LYS A 275 1.47 -5.08 10.77
N ARG A 276 1.95 -6.12 10.11
CA ARG A 276 2.91 -6.00 9.01
C ARG A 276 2.59 -6.97 7.87
N LEU A 277 2.95 -6.57 6.67
CA LEU A 277 2.89 -7.40 5.47
C LEU A 277 4.25 -8.08 5.31
N VAL A 278 4.25 -9.40 5.27
CA VAL A 278 5.45 -10.22 5.07
C VAL A 278 5.35 -10.90 3.71
N THR A 279 6.35 -10.69 2.86
CA THR A 279 6.46 -11.35 1.56
C THR A 279 7.67 -12.25 1.57
N VAL A 280 7.47 -13.52 1.23
CA VAL A 280 8.52 -14.55 1.23
C VAL A 280 8.80 -15.01 -0.19
N LYS A 281 10.08 -15.20 -0.51
CA LYS A 281 10.55 -15.83 -1.73
C LYS A 281 11.63 -16.85 -1.42
N THR A 282 11.40 -18.10 -1.80
CA THR A 282 12.35 -19.19 -1.62
C THR A 282 13.41 -19.17 -2.72
N VAL A 283 14.68 -19.29 -2.34
CA VAL A 283 15.82 -19.47 -3.23
C VAL A 283 15.92 -20.97 -3.56
N SER A 284 15.62 -21.33 -4.79
CA SER A 284 15.46 -22.74 -5.23
C SER A 284 16.69 -23.61 -4.97
N TYR A 285 17.87 -23.00 -4.95
CA TYR A 285 19.14 -23.69 -4.88
C TYR A 285 19.51 -24.22 -3.50
N THR A 286 19.15 -23.48 -2.44
CA THR A 286 19.53 -23.78 -1.06
C THR A 286 18.33 -23.99 -0.16
N GLY A 287 17.12 -23.66 -0.62
CA GLY A 287 15.94 -23.60 0.23
C GLY A 287 15.95 -22.41 1.19
N TRP A 288 16.89 -21.47 1.05
CA TRP A 288 16.90 -20.24 1.81
C TRP A 288 15.71 -19.38 1.45
N LYS A 289 15.25 -18.55 2.38
CA LYS A 289 14.11 -17.67 2.18
C LYS A 289 14.50 -16.22 2.31
N ILE A 290 14.20 -15.45 1.27
CA ILE A 290 14.29 -14.00 1.29
C ILE A 290 12.95 -13.50 1.80
N VAL A 291 12.98 -12.74 2.88
CA VAL A 291 11.78 -12.24 3.56
C VAL A 291 11.80 -10.72 3.53
N SER A 292 10.75 -10.11 2.98
CA SER A 292 10.51 -8.68 3.06
C SER A 292 9.44 -8.38 4.08
N VAL A 293 9.69 -7.40 4.92
CA VAL A 293 8.76 -6.91 5.95
C VAL A 293 8.41 -5.47 5.68
N VAL A 294 7.12 -5.21 5.53
CA VAL A 294 6.54 -3.88 5.33
C VAL A 294 5.54 -3.62 6.45
N PRO A 295 5.86 -2.76 7.44
CA PRO A 295 4.92 -2.38 8.47
C PRO A 295 3.68 -1.70 7.87
N MET A 296 2.49 -2.05 8.34
CA MET A 296 1.24 -1.41 7.86
C MET A 296 1.19 0.09 8.19
N SER A 297 1.87 0.53 9.24
CA SER A 297 2.07 1.94 9.57
C SER A 297 2.80 2.72 8.46
N SER A 298 3.66 2.06 7.67
CA SER A 298 4.37 2.68 6.54
C SER A 298 3.43 3.08 5.41
N PHE A 299 2.38 2.28 5.16
CA PHE A 299 1.32 2.64 4.20
C PHE A 299 0.59 3.91 4.64
N ASP A 300 0.27 4.02 5.92
CA ASP A 300 -0.40 5.20 6.47
C ASP A 300 0.46 6.46 6.34
N MET A 301 1.75 6.38 6.61
CA MET A 301 2.69 7.51 6.44
C MET A 301 2.89 7.88 4.98
N GLY A 302 3.07 6.92 4.09
CA GLY A 302 3.20 7.15 2.65
C GLY A 302 1.95 7.77 2.02
N MET A 303 0.77 7.45 2.56
CA MET A 303 -0.52 7.99 2.11
C MET A 303 -0.92 9.32 2.77
N THR A 304 -0.14 9.84 3.72
CA THR A 304 -0.49 11.07 4.45
C THR A 304 -0.71 12.25 3.50
N GLY A 305 0.16 12.45 2.52
CA GLY A 305 0.00 13.46 1.47
C GLY A 305 -1.29 13.28 0.66
N THR A 306 -1.59 12.06 0.28
CA THR A 306 -2.81 11.71 -0.47
C THR A 306 -4.08 11.95 0.37
N LYS A 307 -4.05 11.61 1.67
CA LYS A 307 -5.14 11.91 2.60
C LYS A 307 -5.44 13.41 2.65
N TYR A 308 -4.43 14.25 2.87
CA TYR A 308 -4.60 15.71 2.89
C TYR A 308 -5.06 16.26 1.55
N PHE A 309 -4.55 15.74 0.44
CA PHE A 309 -4.99 16.14 -0.90
C PHE A 309 -6.47 15.83 -1.14
N VAL A 310 -6.93 14.62 -0.78
CA VAL A 310 -8.35 14.24 -0.90
C VAL A 310 -9.23 15.09 0.01
N ILE A 311 -8.84 15.32 1.25
CA ILE A 311 -9.57 16.19 2.19
C ILE A 311 -9.67 17.61 1.63
N MET A 312 -8.57 18.16 1.13
CA MET A 312 -8.54 19.50 0.51
C MET A 312 -9.47 19.58 -0.71
N LEU A 313 -9.42 18.58 -1.60
CA LEU A 313 -10.26 18.51 -2.79
C LEU A 313 -11.74 18.47 -2.42
N VAL A 314 -12.12 17.62 -1.47
CA VAL A 314 -13.51 17.51 -0.98
C VAL A 314 -13.97 18.81 -0.33
N THR A 315 -13.11 19.44 0.48
CA THR A 315 -13.43 20.70 1.16
C THR A 315 -13.65 21.85 0.16
N VAL A 316 -12.74 22.01 -0.81
CA VAL A 316 -12.87 23.04 -1.86
C VAL A 316 -14.11 22.80 -2.71
N SER A 317 -14.36 21.56 -3.12
CA SER A 317 -15.57 21.19 -3.88
C SER A 317 -16.85 21.46 -3.10
N MET A 318 -16.85 21.17 -1.80
CA MET A 318 -17.99 21.44 -0.91
C MET A 318 -18.28 22.93 -0.79
N LEU A 319 -17.25 23.76 -0.62
CA LEU A 319 -17.42 25.24 -0.58
C LEU A 319 -17.98 25.77 -1.91
N ALA A 320 -17.46 25.27 -3.04
CA ALA A 320 -17.96 25.65 -4.36
C ALA A 320 -19.44 25.28 -4.55
N VAL A 321 -19.84 24.06 -4.14
CA VAL A 321 -21.24 23.61 -4.20
C VAL A 321 -22.15 24.44 -3.30
N ILE A 322 -21.71 24.79 -2.08
CA ILE A 322 -22.48 25.65 -1.17
C ILE A 322 -22.70 27.03 -1.80
N LEU A 323 -21.67 27.64 -2.40
CA LEU A 323 -21.78 28.94 -3.07
C LEU A 323 -22.73 28.87 -4.25
N LEU A 324 -22.59 27.87 -5.12
CA LEU A 324 -23.50 27.66 -6.28
C LEU A 324 -24.94 27.44 -5.79
N ASN A 325 -25.14 26.64 -4.75
CA ASN A 325 -26.47 26.42 -4.20
C ASN A 325 -27.13 27.69 -3.66
N GLN A 326 -26.36 28.58 -3.01
CA GLN A 326 -26.85 29.87 -2.57
C GLN A 326 -27.28 30.77 -3.76
N LEU A 327 -26.47 30.81 -4.82
CA LEU A 327 -26.77 31.56 -6.01
C LEU A 327 -28.05 31.05 -6.70
N VAL A 328 -28.17 29.73 -6.91
CA VAL A 328 -29.37 29.12 -7.52
C VAL A 328 -30.60 29.31 -6.64
N SER A 329 -30.46 29.08 -5.33
CA SER A 329 -31.59 29.29 -4.39
C SER A 329 -32.06 30.76 -4.37
N ALA A 330 -31.14 31.70 -4.46
CA ALA A 330 -31.50 33.14 -4.54
C ALA A 330 -32.20 33.48 -5.86
N SER A 331 -31.74 32.93 -6.99
CA SER A 331 -32.34 33.21 -8.31
C SER A 331 -33.75 32.64 -8.46
N ILE A 332 -34.11 31.58 -7.76
CA ILE A 332 -35.45 30.98 -7.80
C ILE A 332 -36.34 31.54 -6.68
N ALA A 333 -35.86 31.59 -5.47
CA ALA A 333 -36.67 31.91 -4.30
C ALA A 333 -36.92 33.43 -4.10
N MET A 334 -36.00 34.30 -4.50
CA MET A 334 -36.21 35.76 -4.41
C MET A 334 -37.33 36.27 -5.27
N PRO A 335 -37.43 35.94 -6.59
CA PRO A 335 -38.55 36.31 -7.41
C PRO A 335 -39.90 35.84 -6.86
N LEU A 336 -40.00 34.58 -6.45
CA LEU A 336 -41.19 34.02 -5.82
C LEU A 336 -41.59 34.77 -4.54
N LYS A 337 -40.62 35.12 -3.68
CA LYS A 337 -40.87 35.89 -2.47
C LYS A 337 -41.40 37.31 -2.80
N LYS A 338 -40.80 37.96 -3.82
CA LYS A 338 -41.28 39.28 -4.28
C LYS A 338 -42.72 39.20 -4.82
N LEU A 339 -43.04 38.19 -5.62
CA LEU A 339 -44.38 37.96 -6.11
C LEU A 339 -45.37 37.69 -4.99
N ASN A 340 -45.01 36.84 -4.00
CA ASN A 340 -45.83 36.58 -2.83
C ASN A 340 -46.10 37.88 -2.00
N ASN A 341 -45.09 38.75 -1.87
CA ASN A 341 -45.28 40.01 -1.18
C ASN A 341 -46.26 40.93 -1.94
N SER A 342 -46.20 40.98 -3.29
CA SER A 342 -47.17 41.74 -4.10
C SER A 342 -48.60 41.23 -3.92
N VAL A 343 -48.79 39.90 -3.83
CA VAL A 343 -50.10 39.28 -3.55
C VAL A 343 -50.59 39.70 -2.15
N LYS A 344 -49.69 39.68 -1.16
CA LYS A 344 -50.03 40.05 0.22
C LYS A 344 -50.41 41.54 0.35
N GLU A 345 -49.77 42.46 -0.39
CA GLU A 345 -50.14 43.83 -0.46
C GLU A 345 -51.56 44.00 -1.01
N TRP A 346 -51.93 43.21 -2.02
CA TRP A 346 -53.30 43.22 -2.54
C TRP A 346 -54.34 42.71 -1.52
N GLU A 347 -54.02 41.60 -0.82
CA GLU A 347 -54.87 41.06 0.25
C GLU A 347 -55.14 42.09 1.39
N THR A 348 -54.19 42.99 1.69
CA THR A 348 -54.33 44.03 2.71
C THR A 348 -55.14 45.25 2.24
N GLY A 349 -55.73 45.20 1.03
CA GLY A 349 -56.63 46.23 0.49
C GLY A 349 -55.96 47.29 -0.37
N ASN A 350 -54.68 47.13 -0.70
CA ASN A 350 -54.03 47.99 -1.68
C ASN A 350 -54.55 47.66 -3.07
N MET A 351 -55.46 48.51 -3.60
CA MET A 351 -56.06 48.31 -4.96
C MET A 351 -55.07 48.54 -6.12
N ASN A 352 -53.82 48.97 -5.83
CA ASN A 352 -52.80 49.20 -6.86
C ASN A 352 -51.44 48.62 -6.44
N PRO A 353 -51.37 47.31 -6.23
CA PRO A 353 -50.13 46.69 -5.84
C PRO A 353 -49.12 46.69 -6.99
N SER A 354 -47.84 46.90 -6.67
CA SER A 354 -46.75 46.74 -7.63
C SER A 354 -46.45 45.27 -7.83
N ILE A 355 -47.02 44.61 -8.82
CA ILE A 355 -46.81 43.19 -9.09
C ILE A 355 -45.43 43.00 -9.72
N TYR A 356 -44.58 42.18 -9.04
CA TYR A 356 -43.25 41.86 -9.51
C TYR A 356 -43.34 40.95 -10.76
N ILE A 357 -42.64 41.34 -11.84
CA ILE A 357 -42.48 40.56 -13.06
C ILE A 357 -41.00 40.35 -13.29
N GLY A 358 -40.56 39.07 -13.31
CA GLY A 358 -39.18 38.68 -13.53
C GLY A 358 -38.84 37.38 -12.80
N GLY A 359 -37.64 36.85 -13.01
CA GLY A 359 -37.17 35.57 -12.49
C GLY A 359 -37.07 34.50 -13.59
N SER A 360 -37.40 33.22 -13.25
CA SER A 360 -37.51 32.19 -14.28
C SER A 360 -38.75 32.44 -15.19
N MET A 361 -38.74 31.82 -16.37
CA MET A 361 -39.89 31.95 -17.34
C MET A 361 -41.24 31.66 -16.69
N GLU A 362 -41.29 30.65 -15.79
CA GLU A 362 -42.51 30.25 -15.11
C GLU A 362 -42.97 31.30 -14.08
N VAL A 363 -42.03 31.92 -13.36
CA VAL A 363 -42.31 32.96 -12.38
C VAL A 363 -42.73 34.27 -13.06
N GLU A 364 -42.08 34.63 -14.18
CA GLU A 364 -42.43 35.77 -14.99
C GLU A 364 -43.83 35.62 -15.56
N HIS A 365 -44.14 34.43 -16.14
CA HIS A 365 -45.47 34.13 -16.65
C HIS A 365 -46.55 34.25 -15.58
N LEU A 366 -46.27 33.69 -14.38
CA LEU A 366 -47.17 33.80 -13.23
C LEU A 366 -47.39 35.26 -12.81
N GLY A 367 -46.33 36.06 -12.80
CA GLY A 367 -46.40 37.49 -12.49
C GLY A 367 -47.24 38.26 -13.52
N CYS A 368 -47.08 37.99 -14.83
CA CYS A 368 -47.87 38.59 -15.91
C CYS A 368 -49.34 38.20 -15.80
N THR A 369 -49.64 36.92 -15.54
CA THR A 369 -51.02 36.43 -15.39
C THR A 369 -51.69 37.07 -14.19
N LEU A 370 -50.99 37.12 -13.05
CA LEU A 370 -51.51 37.76 -11.84
C LEU A 370 -51.82 39.27 -12.07
N ARG A 371 -50.90 40.00 -12.73
CA ARG A 371 -51.08 41.40 -13.07
C ARG A 371 -52.31 41.59 -13.93
N SER A 372 -52.52 40.79 -14.98
CA SER A 372 -53.70 40.83 -15.86
C SER A 372 -55.00 40.58 -15.09
N THR A 373 -54.96 39.58 -14.15
CA THR A 373 -56.12 39.25 -13.32
C THR A 373 -56.50 40.40 -12.38
N VAL A 374 -55.51 41.02 -11.74
CA VAL A 374 -55.71 42.17 -10.82
C VAL A 374 -56.30 43.36 -11.61
N GLU A 375 -55.83 43.65 -12.84
CA GLU A 375 -56.36 44.73 -13.68
C GLU A 375 -57.80 44.45 -14.12
N GLN A 376 -58.10 43.18 -14.47
CA GLN A 376 -59.50 42.82 -14.81
C GLN A 376 -60.46 43.00 -13.60
N ILE A 377 -60.05 42.59 -12.41
CA ILE A 377 -60.83 42.74 -11.19
C ILE A 377 -61.07 44.24 -10.93
N ARG A 378 -59.99 45.02 -11.04
CA ARG A 378 -60.08 46.49 -10.85
C ARG A 378 -61.07 47.11 -11.81
N GLN A 379 -61.07 46.69 -13.09
CA GLN A 379 -61.98 47.20 -14.11
C GLN A 379 -63.43 46.82 -13.80
N LEU A 380 -63.67 45.55 -13.40
CA LEU A 380 -64.99 45.11 -12.96
C LEU A 380 -65.49 45.84 -11.74
N MET A 381 -64.63 46.18 -10.77
CA MET A 381 -65.02 46.99 -9.61
C MET A 381 -65.38 48.42 -9.99
N GLN A 382 -64.65 49.02 -10.93
CA GLN A 382 -64.98 50.33 -11.46
C GLN A 382 -66.34 50.31 -12.17
N ASP A 383 -66.59 49.30 -12.97
CA ASP A 383 -67.85 49.14 -13.70
C ASP A 383 -69.04 48.98 -12.75
N ILE A 384 -68.84 48.18 -11.66
CA ILE A 384 -69.88 48.06 -10.63
C ILE A 384 -70.13 49.38 -9.89
N VAL A 385 -69.12 50.19 -9.60
CA VAL A 385 -69.29 51.51 -8.94
C VAL A 385 -70.06 52.45 -9.85
N VAL A 386 -69.74 52.50 -11.15
CA VAL A 386 -70.45 53.30 -12.13
C VAL A 386 -71.93 52.86 -12.26
N GLU A 387 -72.20 51.57 -12.36
CA GLU A 387 -73.55 51.01 -12.41
C GLU A 387 -74.34 51.32 -11.14
N GLN A 388 -73.73 51.26 -9.95
CA GLN A 388 -74.37 51.63 -8.71
C GLN A 388 -74.66 53.13 -8.59
N GLU A 389 -73.79 54.01 -9.12
CA GLU A 389 -73.99 55.44 -9.17
C GLU A 389 -75.16 55.79 -10.17
N GLU A 390 -75.18 55.15 -11.30
CA GLU A 390 -76.26 55.29 -12.25
C GLU A 390 -77.63 54.84 -11.70
N LYS A 391 -77.67 53.70 -11.07
CA LYS A 391 -78.83 53.15 -10.36
C LYS A 391 -79.28 54.08 -9.23
N ARG A 392 -78.40 54.62 -8.43
CA ARG A 392 -78.69 55.56 -7.35
C ARG A 392 -79.21 56.86 -7.89
N LYS A 393 -78.68 57.36 -9.03
CA LYS A 393 -79.15 58.55 -9.73
C LYS A 393 -80.54 58.33 -10.26
N SER A 394 -80.80 57.20 -10.95
CA SER A 394 -82.09 56.80 -11.44
C SER A 394 -83.15 56.66 -10.29
N GLU A 395 -82.80 56.10 -9.15
CA GLU A 395 -83.70 56.05 -8.00
C GLU A 395 -83.97 57.41 -7.41
N LEU A 396 -83.01 58.34 -7.38
CA LEU A 396 -83.21 59.73 -6.95
C LEU A 396 -84.09 60.50 -7.89
N ASP A 397 -83.91 60.36 -9.21
CA ASP A 397 -84.72 60.97 -10.25
C ASP A 397 -86.17 60.44 -10.16
N ALA A 398 -86.37 59.15 -9.91
CA ALA A 398 -87.69 58.56 -9.71
C ALA A 398 -88.39 59.10 -8.45
N LEU A 399 -87.63 59.24 -7.34
CA LEU A 399 -88.16 59.86 -6.10
C LEU A 399 -88.47 61.35 -6.27
N GLN A 400 -87.64 62.11 -6.98
CA GLN A 400 -87.95 63.53 -7.34
C GLN A 400 -89.18 63.67 -8.15
N SER A 401 -89.45 62.78 -9.12
CA SER A 401 -90.66 62.81 -9.96
C SER A 401 -91.95 62.43 -9.19
N GLN A 402 -91.82 61.74 -8.04
CA GLN A 402 -92.95 61.46 -7.15
C GLN A 402 -93.28 62.62 -6.16
N ILE A 403 -92.32 63.55 -5.93
CA ILE A 403 -92.48 64.65 -4.95
C ILE A 403 -92.98 65.93 -5.65
N ASN A 404 -92.85 66.09 -6.96
CA ASN A 404 -93.31 67.28 -7.66
C ASN A 404 -94.14 66.88 -8.93
N PRO A 405 -95.46 66.69 -8.78
CA PRO A 405 -96.34 66.39 -9.90
C PRO A 405 -96.59 67.62 -10.79
#